data_eee28b4d2cd6ebd6f7ebc0a320abf782
#
_entry.id   eee28b4d2cd6ebd6f7ebc0a320abf782
#
_cell.length_a   1.000
_cell.length_b   1.000
_cell.length_c   1.000
_cell.angle_alpha   90.00
_cell.angle_beta   90.00
_cell.angle_gamma   90.00
#
_symmetry.space_group_name_H-M   'P 1'
#
loop_
_entity.id
_entity.type
_entity.pdbx_description
1 polymer ?
#
loop_
_entity_poly.entity_id
_entity_poly.type
_entity_poly.pdbx_seq_one_letter_code
_entity_poly.pdbx_strand_id
1 'polypeptide(L)'
;DTIDVYFGTEVPDPYRWLENDTSAATAAWVEAENKVTNAYLAQIPFREQLLKRLTDLANYEKIGTPFKKHGKYYFYKNDGLQNQSVLYVQDSLDGEARVFLDPNQLSDDGTVALTSLSFSNDGKYTAYTISRSGSDWSEIYVMDTATGKLLEDHINWAKFTGAAWQKDGFYYSAYDAPAKGKEFSNVNENHKIY
;
A
#
# COMPACT_ATOMS: atom_id res chain seq x y z
N ASP A 1 19.20 -28.72 5.29
CA ASP A 1 19.57 -27.57 6.16
C ASP A 1 20.62 -26.75 5.47
N THR A 2 20.45 -25.43 5.46
CA THR A 2 21.45 -24.49 4.93
C THR A 2 22.45 -24.16 6.05
N ILE A 3 23.73 -24.05 5.69
CA ILE A 3 24.79 -23.66 6.62
C ILE A 3 25.52 -22.47 6.00
N ASP A 4 25.57 -21.36 6.73
CA ASP A 4 26.39 -20.22 6.39
C ASP A 4 27.71 -20.25 7.16
N VAL A 5 28.76 -19.69 6.58
CA VAL A 5 30.08 -19.61 7.25
C VAL A 5 30.44 -18.16 7.48
N TYR A 6 30.47 -17.73 8.73
CA TYR A 6 30.88 -16.40 9.13
C TYR A 6 32.24 -16.44 9.85
N PHE A 7 33.26 -15.83 9.25
CA PHE A 7 34.61 -15.78 9.81
C PHE A 7 35.18 -17.16 10.21
N GLY A 8 34.86 -18.21 9.43
CA GLY A 8 35.27 -19.57 9.68
C GLY A 8 34.41 -20.37 10.66
N THR A 9 33.30 -19.77 11.15
CA THR A 9 32.33 -20.45 12.01
C THR A 9 31.11 -20.85 11.21
N GLU A 10 30.74 -22.13 11.27
CA GLU A 10 29.51 -22.65 10.66
C GLU A 10 28.30 -22.27 11.51
N VAL A 11 27.30 -21.68 10.86
CA VAL A 11 26.03 -21.30 11.46
C VAL A 11 24.91 -21.99 10.68
N PRO A 12 24.24 -23.00 11.25
CA PRO A 12 23.13 -23.67 10.59
C PRO A 12 21.89 -22.79 10.57
N ASP A 13 21.19 -22.77 9.44
CA ASP A 13 19.91 -22.11 9.27
C ASP A 13 18.86 -23.11 8.73
N PRO A 14 18.19 -23.86 9.62
CA PRO A 14 17.19 -24.83 9.23
C PRO A 14 15.91 -24.19 8.67
N TYR A 15 15.75 -22.88 8.78
CA TYR A 15 14.57 -22.13 8.37
C TYR A 15 14.77 -21.29 7.10
N ARG A 16 15.93 -21.35 6.45
CA ARG A 16 16.24 -20.60 5.21
C ARG A 16 15.19 -20.80 4.11
N TRP A 17 14.57 -21.96 4.06
CA TRP A 17 13.54 -22.28 3.07
C TRP A 17 12.29 -21.41 3.22
N LEU A 18 12.01 -20.83 4.41
CA LEU A 18 10.91 -19.89 4.65
C LEU A 18 11.12 -18.54 3.96
N GLU A 19 12.33 -18.18 3.57
CA GLU A 19 12.62 -16.97 2.80
C GLU A 19 12.00 -17.01 1.39
N ASN A 20 11.67 -18.21 0.90
CA ASN A 20 10.92 -18.35 -0.35
C ASN A 20 9.42 -18.31 -0.05
N ASP A 21 8.88 -17.10 0.05
CA ASP A 21 7.47 -16.79 0.37
C ASP A 21 6.47 -17.27 -0.70
N THR A 22 6.94 -17.49 -1.93
CA THR A 22 6.11 -18.01 -3.05
C THR A 22 6.13 -19.54 -3.16
N SER A 23 6.88 -20.24 -2.32
CA SER A 23 6.95 -21.70 -2.37
C SER A 23 5.72 -22.37 -1.76
N ALA A 24 5.29 -23.50 -2.35
CA ALA A 24 4.22 -24.30 -1.80
C ALA A 24 4.53 -24.84 -0.38
N ALA A 25 5.80 -25.07 -0.08
CA ALA A 25 6.23 -25.53 1.24
C ALA A 25 6.02 -24.45 2.32
N THR A 26 6.40 -23.19 2.03
CA THR A 26 6.18 -22.06 2.92
C THR A 26 4.69 -21.80 3.11
N ALA A 27 3.90 -21.83 2.03
CA ALA A 27 2.45 -21.67 2.10
C ALA A 27 1.79 -22.75 3.00
N ALA A 28 2.18 -24.01 2.83
CA ALA A 28 1.66 -25.10 3.65
C ALA A 28 2.05 -24.99 5.12
N TRP A 29 3.27 -24.53 5.42
CA TRP A 29 3.72 -24.27 6.79
C TRP A 29 2.90 -23.13 7.43
N VAL A 30 2.74 -22.01 6.73
CA VAL A 30 1.94 -20.87 7.20
C VAL A 30 0.49 -21.30 7.48
N GLU A 31 -0.11 -22.12 6.60
CA GLU A 31 -1.46 -22.65 6.84
C GLU A 31 -1.54 -23.51 8.10
N ALA A 32 -0.54 -24.39 8.31
CA ALA A 32 -0.48 -25.24 9.50
C ALA A 32 -0.35 -24.43 10.79
N GLU A 33 0.52 -23.41 10.83
CA GLU A 33 0.71 -22.53 11.98
C GLU A 33 -0.54 -21.67 12.24
N ASN A 34 -1.18 -21.15 11.21
CA ASN A 34 -2.44 -20.42 11.32
C ASN A 34 -3.56 -21.30 11.87
N LYS A 35 -3.61 -22.58 11.52
CA LYS A 35 -4.58 -23.53 12.08
C LYS A 35 -4.43 -23.68 13.58
N VAL A 36 -3.19 -23.81 14.09
CA VAL A 36 -2.90 -23.87 15.52
C VAL A 36 -3.33 -22.58 16.22
N THR A 37 -2.90 -21.43 15.67
CA THR A 37 -3.23 -20.10 16.20
C THR A 37 -4.73 -19.87 16.26
N ASN A 38 -5.45 -20.14 15.19
CA ASN A 38 -6.89 -19.94 15.11
C ASN A 38 -7.65 -20.87 16.07
N ALA A 39 -7.20 -22.13 16.21
CA ALA A 39 -7.78 -23.06 17.18
C ALA A 39 -7.60 -22.59 18.63
N TYR A 40 -6.45 -22.01 18.96
CA TYR A 40 -6.21 -21.41 20.28
C TYR A 40 -7.10 -20.17 20.51
N LEU A 41 -7.12 -19.24 19.56
CA LEU A 41 -7.91 -18.01 19.66
C LEU A 41 -9.42 -18.28 19.71
N ALA A 42 -9.90 -19.34 19.06
CA ALA A 42 -11.31 -19.74 19.09
C ALA A 42 -11.78 -20.19 20.48
N GLN A 43 -10.86 -20.57 21.38
CA GLN A 43 -11.20 -20.98 22.77
C GLN A 43 -11.44 -19.78 23.70
N ILE A 44 -11.15 -18.56 23.28
CA ILE A 44 -11.35 -17.36 24.10
C ILE A 44 -12.86 -17.07 24.18
N PRO A 45 -13.50 -17.23 25.36
CA PRO A 45 -14.96 -17.21 25.46
C PRO A 45 -15.61 -15.85 25.17
N PHE A 46 -14.86 -14.76 25.28
CA PHE A 46 -15.35 -13.40 25.02
C PHE A 46 -14.90 -12.83 23.65
N ARG A 47 -14.25 -13.65 22.80
CA ARG A 47 -13.69 -13.19 21.52
C ARG A 47 -14.74 -12.54 20.61
N GLU A 48 -15.89 -13.18 20.46
CA GLU A 48 -16.99 -12.67 19.64
C GLU A 48 -17.61 -11.37 20.19
N GLN A 49 -17.72 -11.29 21.52
CA GLN A 49 -18.22 -10.07 22.17
C GLN A 49 -17.24 -8.91 21.98
N LEU A 50 -15.93 -9.19 22.08
CA LEU A 50 -14.88 -8.20 21.85
C LEU A 50 -14.86 -7.74 20.39
N LEU A 51 -14.92 -8.69 19.45
CA LEU A 51 -14.99 -8.38 18.02
C LEU A 51 -16.19 -7.49 17.70
N LYS A 52 -17.38 -7.86 18.18
CA LYS A 52 -18.58 -7.05 18.01
C LYS A 52 -18.40 -5.66 18.59
N ARG A 53 -17.87 -5.54 19.81
CA ARG A 53 -17.66 -4.23 20.46
C ARG A 53 -16.67 -3.36 19.70
N LEU A 54 -15.56 -3.93 19.20
CA LEU A 54 -14.58 -3.20 18.38
C LEU A 54 -15.19 -2.75 17.06
N THR A 55 -15.98 -3.61 16.41
CA THR A 55 -16.69 -3.27 15.18
C THR A 55 -17.67 -2.11 15.41
N ASP A 56 -18.50 -2.19 16.45
CA ASP A 56 -19.46 -1.12 16.80
C ASP A 56 -18.75 0.21 17.09
N LEU A 57 -17.58 0.15 17.77
CA LEU A 57 -16.79 1.34 18.08
C LEU A 57 -16.07 1.93 16.85
N ALA A 58 -15.67 1.09 15.88
CA ALA A 58 -14.99 1.50 14.68
C ALA A 58 -15.98 2.00 13.58
N ASN A 59 -17.24 1.55 13.65
CA ASN A 59 -18.26 1.81 12.63
C ASN A 59 -18.91 3.18 12.83
N TYR A 60 -18.16 4.24 12.56
CA TYR A 60 -18.68 5.61 12.46
C TYR A 60 -18.03 6.34 11.30
N GLU A 61 -18.71 7.28 10.70
CA GLU A 61 -18.19 8.10 9.63
C GLU A 61 -16.98 8.90 10.10
N LYS A 62 -15.88 8.82 9.36
CA LYS A 62 -14.63 9.54 9.62
C LYS A 62 -14.36 10.47 8.45
N ILE A 63 -14.26 11.77 8.72
CA ILE A 63 -13.96 12.78 7.71
C ILE A 63 -12.66 13.48 8.11
N GLY A 64 -11.67 13.43 7.20
CA GLY A 64 -10.41 14.14 7.36
C GLY A 64 -10.55 15.63 7.11
N THR A 65 -9.61 16.41 7.61
CA THR A 65 -9.57 17.86 7.38
C THR A 65 -9.42 18.15 5.88
N PRO A 66 -10.31 18.97 5.28
CA PRO A 66 -10.20 19.36 3.90
C PRO A 66 -8.92 20.15 3.61
N PHE A 67 -8.30 19.90 2.47
CA PHE A 67 -7.17 20.68 1.96
C PHE A 67 -7.49 21.24 0.58
N LYS A 68 -6.97 22.44 0.28
CA LYS A 68 -7.23 23.12 -0.98
C LYS A 68 -6.08 22.93 -1.96
N LYS A 69 -6.41 22.50 -3.19
CA LYS A 69 -5.48 22.42 -4.33
C LYS A 69 -6.19 22.92 -5.60
N HIS A 70 -5.54 23.80 -6.34
CA HIS A 70 -6.00 24.30 -7.65
C HIS A 70 -7.48 24.74 -7.66
N GLY A 71 -7.89 25.48 -6.61
CA GLY A 71 -9.24 26.02 -6.48
C GLY A 71 -10.29 25.04 -5.97
N LYS A 72 -9.97 23.75 -5.84
CA LYS A 72 -10.87 22.72 -5.32
C LYS A 72 -10.47 22.29 -3.91
N TYR A 73 -11.41 21.68 -3.18
CA TYR A 73 -11.21 21.14 -1.84
C TYR A 73 -11.24 19.61 -1.91
N TYR A 74 -10.30 18.99 -1.26
CA TYR A 74 -10.14 17.53 -1.19
C TYR A 74 -10.19 17.10 0.26
N PHE A 75 -10.77 15.95 0.55
CA PHE A 75 -10.78 15.36 1.88
C PHE A 75 -10.93 13.84 1.80
N TYR A 76 -10.36 13.16 2.76
CA TYR A 76 -10.56 11.72 2.92
C TYR A 76 -11.79 11.46 3.77
N LYS A 77 -12.58 10.49 3.35
CA LYS A 77 -13.78 10.04 4.08
C LYS A 77 -13.78 8.51 4.11
N ASN A 78 -14.16 7.96 5.28
CA ASN A 78 -14.43 6.55 5.47
C ASN A 78 -15.81 6.41 6.11
N ASP A 79 -16.65 5.53 5.60
CA ASP A 79 -18.00 5.33 6.11
C ASP A 79 -18.07 4.59 7.45
N GLY A 80 -16.91 4.10 7.92
CA GLY A 80 -16.75 3.39 9.18
C GLY A 80 -15.92 2.12 9.05
N LEU A 81 -16.30 1.22 8.16
CA LEU A 81 -15.70 -0.10 8.00
C LEU A 81 -15.02 -0.32 6.64
N GLN A 82 -14.96 0.68 5.78
CA GLN A 82 -14.19 0.59 4.55
C GLN A 82 -12.72 0.31 4.87
N ASN A 83 -12.08 -0.54 4.07
CA ASN A 83 -10.68 -0.92 4.25
C ASN A 83 -9.75 0.30 4.19
N GLN A 84 -10.00 1.21 3.24
CA GLN A 84 -9.27 2.47 3.08
C GLN A 84 -10.23 3.64 2.96
N SER A 85 -9.78 4.82 3.38
CA SER A 85 -10.56 6.05 3.18
C SER A 85 -10.55 6.45 1.71
N VAL A 86 -11.71 6.86 1.22
CA VAL A 86 -11.91 7.35 -0.14
C VAL A 86 -11.56 8.84 -0.19
N LEU A 87 -10.86 9.27 -1.23
CA LEU A 87 -10.57 10.69 -1.48
C LEU A 87 -11.71 11.31 -2.28
N TYR A 88 -12.30 12.35 -1.72
CA TYR A 88 -13.36 13.14 -2.32
C TYR A 88 -12.84 14.50 -2.79
N VAL A 89 -13.54 15.10 -3.74
CA VAL A 89 -13.31 16.47 -4.22
C VAL A 89 -14.63 17.24 -4.29
N GLN A 90 -14.57 18.53 -3.98
CA GLN A 90 -15.67 19.48 -4.08
C GLN A 90 -15.18 20.86 -4.52
N ASP A 91 -16.06 21.65 -5.15
CA ASP A 91 -15.68 22.96 -5.70
C ASP A 91 -15.69 24.08 -4.62
N SER A 92 -16.44 23.90 -3.55
CA SER A 92 -16.47 24.78 -2.36
C SER A 92 -16.59 23.94 -1.09
N LEU A 93 -16.34 24.52 0.09
CA LEU A 93 -16.44 23.78 1.36
C LEU A 93 -17.83 23.22 1.64
N ASP A 94 -18.88 23.91 1.15
CA ASP A 94 -20.28 23.50 1.29
C ASP A 94 -20.82 22.90 -0.02
N GLY A 95 -19.95 22.62 -1.00
CA GLY A 95 -20.33 22.08 -2.30
C GLY A 95 -20.60 20.59 -2.25
N GLU A 96 -21.26 20.09 -3.29
CA GLU A 96 -21.46 18.65 -3.47
C GLU A 96 -20.11 17.93 -3.66
N ALA A 97 -19.88 16.93 -2.83
CA ALA A 97 -18.66 16.11 -2.89
C ALA A 97 -18.84 14.95 -3.86
N ARG A 98 -17.84 14.71 -4.69
CA ARG A 98 -17.76 13.55 -5.58
C ARG A 98 -16.49 12.76 -5.31
N VAL A 99 -16.53 11.48 -5.57
CA VAL A 99 -15.33 10.63 -5.46
C VAL A 99 -14.25 11.11 -6.45
N PHE A 100 -13.06 11.34 -5.95
CA PHE A 100 -11.88 11.65 -6.73
C PHE A 100 -11.02 10.42 -6.99
N LEU A 101 -10.72 9.65 -5.93
CA LEU A 101 -9.99 8.40 -6.00
C LEU A 101 -10.49 7.47 -4.89
N ASP A 102 -10.92 6.27 -5.25
CA ASP A 102 -11.31 5.23 -4.31
C ASP A 102 -10.26 4.12 -4.28
N PRO A 103 -9.40 4.07 -3.24
CA PRO A 103 -8.38 3.03 -3.13
C PRO A 103 -8.97 1.62 -3.00
N ASN A 104 -10.22 1.49 -2.53
CA ASN A 104 -10.88 0.19 -2.38
C ASN A 104 -11.23 -0.46 -3.73
N GLN A 105 -11.16 0.30 -4.83
CA GLN A 105 -11.36 -0.20 -6.20
C GLN A 105 -10.06 -0.60 -6.91
N LEU A 106 -8.90 -0.49 -6.24
CA LEU A 106 -7.59 -0.78 -6.85
C LEU A 106 -7.25 -2.27 -6.85
N SER A 107 -7.95 -3.07 -6.05
CA SER A 107 -7.85 -4.54 -6.06
C SER A 107 -9.12 -5.18 -5.51
N ASP A 108 -9.47 -6.36 -6.03
CA ASP A 108 -10.65 -7.12 -5.60
C ASP A 108 -10.50 -7.70 -4.19
N ASP A 109 -9.27 -8.00 -3.78
CA ASP A 109 -8.94 -8.60 -2.49
C ASP A 109 -8.60 -7.57 -1.39
N GLY A 110 -8.60 -6.27 -1.73
CA GLY A 110 -8.31 -5.19 -0.79
C GLY A 110 -6.85 -5.11 -0.32
N THR A 111 -5.92 -5.82 -0.97
CA THR A 111 -4.49 -5.84 -0.57
C THR A 111 -3.67 -4.69 -1.16
N VAL A 112 -4.22 -3.91 -2.09
CA VAL A 112 -3.57 -2.73 -2.65
C VAL A 112 -3.87 -1.50 -1.80
N ALA A 113 -2.82 -0.83 -1.34
CA ALA A 113 -2.93 0.39 -0.53
C ALA A 113 -2.45 1.63 -1.30
N LEU A 114 -3.22 2.72 -1.21
CA LEU A 114 -2.77 4.04 -1.63
C LEU A 114 -1.77 4.59 -0.60
N THR A 115 -0.53 4.86 -1.02
CA THR A 115 0.55 5.30 -0.12
C THR A 115 0.89 6.77 -0.23
N SER A 116 0.74 7.37 -1.40
CA SER A 116 0.90 8.81 -1.59
C SER A 116 0.08 9.35 -2.76
N LEU A 117 -0.13 10.67 -2.76
CA LEU A 117 -0.80 11.38 -3.85
C LEU A 117 -0.21 12.79 -3.95
N SER A 118 0.06 13.24 -5.18
CA SER A 118 0.57 14.59 -5.45
C SER A 118 -0.01 15.15 -6.74
N PHE A 119 -0.29 16.45 -6.74
CA PHE A 119 -0.80 17.17 -7.91
C PHE A 119 0.34 17.88 -8.63
N SER A 120 0.28 17.91 -9.97
CA SER A 120 1.18 18.75 -10.77
C SER A 120 1.03 20.23 -10.40
N ASN A 121 2.06 21.03 -10.71
CA ASN A 121 2.08 22.44 -10.31
C ASN A 121 0.95 23.26 -10.99
N ASP A 122 0.50 22.85 -12.16
CA ASP A 122 -0.62 23.45 -12.89
C ASP A 122 -1.99 22.79 -12.57
N GLY A 123 -1.99 21.71 -11.79
CA GLY A 123 -3.19 20.96 -11.41
C GLY A 123 -3.76 20.06 -12.48
N LYS A 124 -3.09 19.92 -13.62
CA LYS A 124 -3.57 19.12 -14.74
C LYS A 124 -3.47 17.63 -14.49
N TYR A 125 -2.42 17.21 -13.81
CA TYR A 125 -2.14 15.81 -13.53
C TYR A 125 -2.07 15.53 -12.04
N THR A 126 -2.42 14.31 -11.69
CA THR A 126 -2.26 13.75 -10.34
C THR A 126 -1.45 12.46 -10.44
N ALA A 127 -0.32 12.42 -9.73
CA ALA A 127 0.42 11.18 -9.51
C ALA A 127 0.00 10.57 -8.19
N TYR A 128 -0.21 9.26 -8.17
CA TYR A 128 -0.46 8.52 -6.94
C TYR A 128 0.37 7.24 -6.90
N THR A 129 0.68 6.84 -5.70
CA THR A 129 1.56 5.70 -5.43
C THR A 129 0.77 4.62 -4.72
N ILE A 130 0.92 3.38 -5.17
CA ILE A 130 0.31 2.23 -4.52
C ILE A 130 1.37 1.23 -4.07
N SER A 131 1.03 0.46 -3.06
CA SER A 131 1.78 -0.70 -2.58
C SER A 131 0.87 -1.93 -2.64
N ARG A 132 1.43 -3.08 -3.01
CA ARG A 132 0.69 -4.34 -3.08
C ARG A 132 1.06 -5.25 -1.92
N SER A 133 0.06 -5.83 -1.27
CA SER A 133 0.22 -6.85 -0.21
C SER A 133 1.22 -6.45 0.90
N GLY A 134 1.26 -5.15 1.24
CA GLY A 134 2.14 -4.64 2.29
C GLY A 134 3.63 -4.56 1.91
N SER A 135 3.97 -4.73 0.62
CA SER A 135 5.34 -4.57 0.14
C SER A 135 5.82 -3.12 0.30
N ASP A 136 7.11 -2.95 0.56
CA ASP A 136 7.78 -1.64 0.46
C ASP A 136 7.96 -1.18 -1.00
N TRP A 137 7.87 -2.09 -1.95
CA TRP A 137 7.87 -1.73 -3.36
C TRP A 137 6.58 -1.03 -3.72
N SER A 138 6.71 0.05 -4.45
CA SER A 138 5.61 0.92 -4.85
C SER A 138 5.58 1.08 -6.35
N GLU A 139 4.37 1.30 -6.85
CA GLU A 139 4.10 1.65 -8.25
C GLU A 139 3.55 3.08 -8.29
N ILE A 140 4.02 3.89 -9.24
CA ILE A 140 3.51 5.25 -9.45
C ILE A 140 2.67 5.27 -10.71
N TYR A 141 1.46 5.77 -10.58
CA TYR A 141 0.52 6.01 -11.67
C TYR A 141 0.25 7.49 -11.83
N VAL A 142 -0.06 7.90 -13.04
CA VAL A 142 -0.47 9.27 -13.36
C VAL A 142 -1.85 9.28 -13.96
N MET A 143 -2.69 10.22 -13.54
CA MET A 143 -4.01 10.44 -14.12
C MET A 143 -4.23 11.91 -14.45
N ASP A 144 -5.10 12.16 -15.42
CA ASP A 144 -5.69 13.49 -15.66
C ASP A 144 -6.57 13.88 -14.47
N THR A 145 -6.28 14.99 -13.83
CA THR A 145 -6.95 15.42 -12.59
C THR A 145 -8.43 15.73 -12.79
N ALA A 146 -8.80 16.25 -13.97
CA ALA A 146 -10.18 16.66 -14.23
C ALA A 146 -11.11 15.47 -14.51
N THR A 147 -10.60 14.47 -15.22
CA THR A 147 -11.39 13.33 -15.69
C THR A 147 -11.19 12.06 -14.88
N GLY A 148 -10.10 11.97 -14.10
CA GLY A 148 -9.68 10.73 -13.41
C GLY A 148 -9.14 9.63 -14.35
N LYS A 149 -8.96 9.95 -15.65
CA LYS A 149 -8.47 8.98 -16.63
C LYS A 149 -6.98 8.73 -16.42
N LEU A 150 -6.60 7.46 -16.26
CA LEU A 150 -5.20 7.05 -16.22
C LEU A 150 -4.49 7.36 -17.52
N LEU A 151 -3.25 7.84 -17.41
CA LEU A 151 -2.30 7.98 -18.48
C LEU A 151 -1.49 6.68 -18.67
N GLU A 152 -0.65 6.65 -19.69
CA GLU A 152 0.23 5.51 -19.95
C GLU A 152 1.43 5.43 -19.00
N ASP A 153 1.65 6.50 -18.25
CA ASP A 153 2.77 6.61 -17.30
C ASP A 153 2.58 5.66 -16.12
N HIS A 154 3.43 4.64 -16.06
CA HIS A 154 3.47 3.66 -14.99
C HIS A 154 4.91 3.35 -14.62
N ILE A 155 5.29 3.64 -13.38
CA ILE A 155 6.63 3.42 -12.85
C ILE A 155 6.57 2.30 -11.83
N ASN A 156 7.35 1.26 -12.07
CA ASN A 156 7.55 0.14 -11.15
C ASN A 156 8.82 0.34 -10.32
N TRP A 157 8.97 -0.42 -9.26
CA TRP A 157 10.19 -0.51 -8.44
C TRP A 157 10.57 0.81 -7.76
N ALA A 158 9.60 1.68 -7.56
CA ALA A 158 9.76 2.82 -6.67
C ALA A 158 9.77 2.34 -5.20
N LYS A 159 10.50 3.03 -4.34
CA LYS A 159 10.58 2.69 -2.93
C LYS A 159 10.89 3.93 -2.11
N PHE A 160 10.13 4.14 -1.03
CA PHE A 160 10.29 5.29 -0.11
C PHE A 160 10.26 6.65 -0.82
N THR A 161 9.36 6.83 -1.77
CA THR A 161 9.27 8.00 -2.62
C THR A 161 7.82 8.41 -2.90
N GLY A 162 7.67 9.66 -3.35
CA GLY A 162 6.47 10.18 -4.01
C GLY A 162 6.90 10.91 -5.28
N ALA A 163 5.95 11.50 -5.99
CA ALA A 163 6.22 12.32 -7.18
C ALA A 163 6.45 13.79 -6.78
N ALA A 164 7.67 14.28 -6.98
CA ALA A 164 8.04 15.68 -6.77
C ALA A 164 7.94 16.44 -8.11
N TRP A 165 6.82 17.09 -8.35
CA TRP A 165 6.50 17.72 -9.63
C TRP A 165 7.40 18.90 -9.99
N GLN A 166 7.88 18.91 -11.23
CA GLN A 166 8.64 19.99 -11.85
C GLN A 166 8.19 20.17 -13.31
N LYS A 167 7.57 21.31 -13.61
CA LYS A 167 6.95 21.57 -14.91
C LYS A 167 5.93 20.48 -15.27
N ASP A 168 6.13 19.80 -16.39
CA ASP A 168 5.28 18.75 -16.96
C ASP A 168 5.73 17.32 -16.60
N GLY A 169 6.75 17.17 -15.75
CA GLY A 169 7.23 15.91 -15.22
C GLY A 169 7.41 15.95 -13.71
N PHE A 170 7.94 14.89 -13.14
CA PHE A 170 8.27 14.82 -11.72
C PHE A 170 9.53 13.99 -11.48
N TYR A 171 10.20 14.30 -10.38
CA TYR A 171 11.28 13.49 -9.86
C TYR A 171 10.74 12.45 -8.88
N TYR A 172 11.33 11.29 -8.90
CA TYR A 172 11.09 10.23 -7.92
C TYR A 172 12.39 9.50 -7.61
N SER A 173 12.43 8.78 -6.50
CA SER A 173 13.57 7.95 -6.17
C SER A 173 13.21 6.46 -6.23
N ALA A 174 14.15 5.66 -6.71
CA ALA A 174 13.96 4.23 -6.88
C ALA A 174 15.30 3.48 -6.74
N TYR A 175 15.19 2.18 -6.56
CA TYR A 175 16.29 1.23 -6.70
C TYR A 175 16.25 0.57 -8.06
N ASP A 176 17.31 -0.11 -8.43
CA ASP A 176 17.29 -0.98 -9.59
C ASP A 176 16.28 -2.12 -9.37
N ALA A 177 15.59 -2.53 -10.43
CA ALA A 177 14.64 -3.63 -10.35
C ALA A 177 15.31 -4.88 -9.78
N PRO A 178 14.70 -5.54 -8.79
CA PRO A 178 15.26 -6.77 -8.24
C PRO A 178 15.27 -7.89 -9.29
N ALA A 179 16.17 -8.84 -9.14
CA ALA A 179 16.12 -10.05 -9.95
C ALA A 179 14.82 -10.81 -9.66
N LYS A 180 14.26 -11.46 -10.68
CA LYS A 180 13.02 -12.23 -10.53
C LYS A 180 13.12 -13.25 -9.39
N GLY A 181 12.16 -13.21 -8.49
CA GLY A 181 12.13 -14.06 -7.28
C GLY A 181 13.04 -13.59 -6.16
N LYS A 182 13.58 -12.35 -6.26
CA LYS A 182 14.41 -11.72 -5.23
C LYS A 182 13.81 -10.40 -4.73
N GLU A 183 12.55 -10.18 -4.98
CA GLU A 183 11.84 -8.94 -4.67
C GLU A 183 11.91 -8.57 -3.18
N PHE A 184 11.97 -9.58 -2.29
CA PHE A 184 12.02 -9.41 -0.83
C PHE A 184 13.38 -9.75 -0.20
N SER A 185 14.30 -10.35 -0.96
CA SER A 185 15.62 -10.78 -0.46
C SER A 185 16.80 -10.04 -1.08
N ASN A 186 16.56 -9.18 -2.07
CA ASN A 186 17.61 -8.38 -2.69
C ASN A 186 18.07 -7.25 -1.77
N VAL A 187 19.37 -6.96 -1.76
CA VAL A 187 19.91 -5.80 -1.04
C VAL A 187 19.50 -4.52 -1.74
N ASN A 188 19.04 -3.54 -0.96
CA ASN A 188 18.69 -2.21 -1.48
C ASN A 188 19.95 -1.32 -1.48
N GLU A 189 20.58 -1.20 -2.63
CA GLU A 189 21.81 -0.42 -2.82
C GLU A 189 21.62 0.61 -3.93
N ASN A 190 22.43 1.69 -3.89
CA ASN A 190 22.48 2.70 -4.93
C ASN A 190 21.11 3.35 -5.23
N HIS A 191 20.44 3.85 -4.18
CA HIS A 191 19.21 4.63 -4.34
C HIS A 191 19.43 5.80 -5.29
N LYS A 192 18.64 5.90 -6.35
CA LYS A 192 18.80 6.87 -7.45
C LYS A 192 17.61 7.82 -7.51
N ILE A 193 17.84 9.01 -8.06
CA ILE A 193 16.79 9.97 -8.42
C ILE A 193 16.64 9.94 -9.94
N TYR A 194 15.41 9.84 -10.38
CA TYR A 194 15.00 9.83 -11.78
C TYR A 194 14.13 11.03 -12.10
#